data_f8ee78d2ae8f902a610fda8b7a716b10
#
_entry.id   f8ee78d2ae8f902a610fda8b7a716b10
#
_cell.length_a   1.000
_cell.length_b   1.000
_cell.length_c   1.000
_cell.angle_alpha   90.00
_cell.angle_beta   90.00
_cell.angle_gamma   90.00
#
_symmetry.space_group_name_H-M   'P 1'
#
loop_
_entity.id
_entity.type
_entity.pdbx_description
1 polymer ?
#
loop_
_entity_poly.entity_id
_entity_poly.type
_entity_poly.pdbx_seq_one_letter_code
_entity_poly.pdbx_strand_id
1 'polypeptide(L)'
;MTSPNEPRTASLYHAGAAAGSAVDPSLAAAIVTATLATYLVVAVLVPRSVVVMAAQAVLAVVPITAVVISRRRMPAPGTARAALGLRLPPRRFFVAALAIGATTWYLNMYLVALLPVTERQVRVLAELVDRPSLAAALVMFALVPAVCEELVFRGILARALGRPLRLAVAAGISAAVFSAYQLSIAQALPTLTLGFVLALIAIRADSALPTMLAHALNNAMAIVMSRDELPAASDWLARHPAAALLGGAASTAFGIAISVRRPDRIVPT
;
A
#
# COMPACT_ATOMS: atom_id res chain seq x y z
N MET A 1 -18.80 23.46 45.29
CA MET A 1 -19.02 23.99 43.93
C MET A 1 -17.87 23.50 43.09
N THR A 2 -18.05 22.36 42.42
CA THR A 2 -17.08 21.75 41.50
C THR A 2 -17.51 22.06 40.06
N SER A 3 -16.62 22.67 39.32
CA SER A 3 -16.82 23.10 37.94
C SER A 3 -16.96 21.89 37.01
N PRO A 4 -18.00 21.80 36.14
CA PRO A 4 -18.17 20.79 35.16
C PRO A 4 -17.80 21.35 33.76
N ASN A 5 -16.53 21.33 33.38
CA ASN A 5 -16.15 21.56 31.97
C ASN A 5 -14.75 21.00 31.68
N GLU A 6 -14.67 19.67 31.56
CA GLU A 6 -13.60 19.05 30.80
C GLU A 6 -14.17 18.63 29.41
N PRO A 7 -13.46 18.90 28.33
CA PRO A 7 -13.95 18.56 26.99
C PRO A 7 -13.83 17.04 26.73
N ARG A 8 -14.95 16.34 26.86
CA ARG A 8 -15.13 14.91 26.51
C ARG A 8 -14.99 14.59 25.01
N THR A 9 -14.28 15.39 24.24
CA THR A 9 -14.22 15.22 22.77
C THR A 9 -13.08 14.36 22.24
N ALA A 10 -12.11 13.97 23.06
CA ALA A 10 -10.98 13.14 22.62
C ALA A 10 -11.23 11.62 22.69
N SER A 11 -12.25 11.16 23.44
CA SER A 11 -12.44 9.73 23.76
C SER A 11 -13.30 8.94 22.77
N LEU A 12 -13.99 9.57 21.81
CA LEU A 12 -14.96 8.88 20.96
C LEU A 12 -14.39 8.35 19.62
N TYR A 13 -13.11 8.57 19.33
CA TYR A 13 -12.47 8.07 18.11
C TYR A 13 -12.00 6.61 18.17
N HIS A 14 -12.01 5.99 19.34
CA HIS A 14 -11.40 4.67 19.57
C HIS A 14 -12.36 3.51 19.82
N ALA A 15 -13.66 3.72 19.78
CA ALA A 15 -14.64 2.69 20.15
C ALA A 15 -15.15 1.87 18.95
N GLY A 16 -14.26 1.35 18.08
CA GLY A 16 -14.69 0.52 16.94
C GLY A 16 -13.62 -0.37 16.33
N ALA A 17 -12.37 -0.07 16.52
CA ALA A 17 -11.28 -0.96 16.13
C ALA A 17 -10.93 -1.84 17.35
N ALA A 18 -10.88 -3.16 17.17
CA ALA A 18 -10.43 -4.07 18.23
C ALA A 18 -9.07 -3.59 18.76
N ALA A 19 -9.10 -2.89 19.89
CA ALA A 19 -7.93 -2.37 20.56
C ALA A 19 -6.98 -3.55 20.84
N GLY A 20 -5.91 -3.71 20.04
CA GLY A 20 -4.91 -4.72 20.30
C GLY A 20 -4.33 -5.47 19.10
N SER A 21 -4.88 -5.33 17.87
CA SER A 21 -4.36 -6.13 16.74
C SER A 21 -3.07 -5.57 16.12
N ALA A 22 -2.95 -4.26 15.94
CA ALA A 22 -1.75 -3.67 15.35
C ALA A 22 -0.55 -3.69 16.29
N VAL A 23 0.64 -3.65 15.72
CA VAL A 23 1.91 -3.54 16.44
C VAL A 23 1.99 -2.16 17.10
N ASP A 24 2.66 -2.07 18.25
CA ASP A 24 2.97 -0.78 18.87
C ASP A 24 3.78 0.13 17.93
N PRO A 25 3.55 1.45 17.89
CA PRO A 25 4.24 2.35 16.98
C PRO A 25 5.77 2.33 17.08
N SER A 26 6.34 2.21 18.28
CA SER A 26 7.79 2.15 18.47
C SER A 26 8.37 0.84 17.94
N LEU A 27 7.71 -0.28 18.19
CA LEU A 27 8.09 -1.57 17.65
C LEU A 27 7.90 -1.61 16.13
N ALA A 28 6.85 -1.00 15.60
CA ALA A 28 6.64 -0.87 14.16
C ALA A 28 7.77 -0.09 13.50
N ALA A 29 8.17 1.04 14.08
CA ALA A 29 9.30 1.84 13.59
C ALA A 29 10.60 1.02 13.59
N ALA A 30 10.89 0.29 14.68
CA ALA A 30 12.07 -0.59 14.76
C ALA A 30 12.06 -1.69 13.70
N ILE A 31 10.92 -2.37 13.50
CA ILE A 31 10.76 -3.42 12.47
C ILE A 31 10.98 -2.85 11.07
N VAL A 32 10.34 -1.71 10.76
CA VAL A 32 10.46 -1.07 9.44
C VAL A 32 11.89 -0.62 9.19
N THR A 33 12.53 0.04 10.16
CA THR A 33 13.93 0.46 10.05
C THR A 33 14.86 -0.71 9.81
N ALA A 34 14.75 -1.79 10.61
CA ALA A 34 15.55 -3.00 10.43
C ALA A 34 15.31 -3.64 9.05
N THR A 35 14.06 -3.69 8.60
CA THR A 35 13.70 -4.23 7.28
C THR A 35 14.33 -3.42 6.16
N LEU A 36 14.21 -2.09 6.19
CA LEU A 36 14.77 -1.20 5.16
C LEU A 36 16.30 -1.19 5.19
N ALA A 37 16.94 -1.24 6.37
CA ALA A 37 18.38 -1.36 6.48
C ALA A 37 18.88 -2.68 5.85
N THR A 38 18.23 -3.79 6.16
CA THR A 38 18.55 -5.10 5.56
C THR A 38 18.32 -5.09 4.04
N TYR A 39 17.22 -4.49 3.59
CA TYR A 39 16.93 -4.29 2.17
C TYR A 39 18.07 -3.55 1.45
N LEU A 40 18.54 -2.42 2.00
CA LEU A 40 19.64 -1.64 1.40
C LEU A 40 20.93 -2.45 1.34
N VAL A 41 21.26 -3.21 2.38
CA VAL A 41 22.44 -4.10 2.39
C VAL A 41 22.33 -5.14 1.27
N VAL A 42 21.18 -5.79 1.15
CA VAL A 42 20.92 -6.78 0.08
C VAL A 42 20.99 -6.14 -1.29
N ALA A 43 20.41 -4.95 -1.47
CA ALA A 43 20.43 -4.22 -2.74
C ALA A 43 21.86 -3.88 -3.22
N VAL A 44 22.81 -3.69 -2.28
CA VAL A 44 24.21 -3.38 -2.59
C VAL A 44 25.06 -4.64 -2.80
N LEU A 45 24.84 -5.69 -1.97
CA LEU A 45 25.73 -6.87 -1.94
C LEU A 45 25.30 -8.00 -2.87
N VAL A 46 24.02 -8.06 -3.26
CA VAL A 46 23.49 -9.17 -4.05
C VAL A 46 23.62 -8.89 -5.56
N PRO A 47 23.98 -9.89 -6.38
CA PRO A 47 24.09 -9.73 -7.83
C PRO A 47 22.80 -9.24 -8.45
N ARG A 48 22.92 -8.39 -9.47
CA ARG A 48 21.77 -7.76 -10.16
C ARG A 48 20.75 -8.76 -10.70
N SER A 49 21.17 -9.97 -11.05
CA SER A 49 20.30 -11.03 -11.59
C SER A 49 19.23 -11.52 -10.61
N VAL A 50 19.50 -11.44 -9.30
CA VAL A 50 18.59 -11.96 -8.25
C VAL A 50 18.21 -10.91 -7.22
N VAL A 51 18.74 -9.68 -7.31
CA VAL A 51 18.54 -8.63 -6.30
C VAL A 51 17.06 -8.29 -6.07
N VAL A 52 16.25 -8.25 -7.12
CA VAL A 52 14.81 -7.94 -7.01
C VAL A 52 14.11 -8.96 -6.10
N MET A 53 14.30 -10.25 -6.36
CA MET A 53 13.67 -11.30 -5.55
C MET A 53 14.25 -11.38 -4.13
N ALA A 54 15.55 -11.21 -3.98
CA ALA A 54 16.20 -11.18 -2.66
C ALA A 54 15.70 -10.01 -1.82
N ALA A 55 15.54 -8.82 -2.41
CA ALA A 55 15.01 -7.64 -1.77
C ALA A 55 13.55 -7.82 -1.34
N GLN A 56 12.70 -8.40 -2.19
CA GLN A 56 11.32 -8.73 -1.84
C GLN A 56 11.24 -9.78 -0.71
N ALA A 57 12.14 -10.77 -0.72
CA ALA A 57 12.21 -11.74 0.36
C ALA A 57 12.53 -11.08 1.72
N VAL A 58 13.40 -10.07 1.74
CA VAL A 58 13.69 -9.29 2.97
C VAL A 58 12.42 -8.60 3.48
N LEU A 59 11.65 -7.97 2.61
CA LEU A 59 10.40 -7.28 2.98
C LEU A 59 9.33 -8.22 3.54
N ALA A 60 9.40 -9.50 3.24
CA ALA A 60 8.51 -10.50 3.83
C ALA A 60 9.10 -11.13 5.10
N VAL A 61 10.33 -11.66 5.02
CA VAL A 61 10.92 -12.51 6.07
C VAL A 61 11.22 -11.69 7.33
N VAL A 62 11.86 -10.52 7.21
CA VAL A 62 12.27 -9.73 8.37
C VAL A 62 11.08 -9.30 9.23
N PRO A 63 10.02 -8.67 8.68
CA PRO A 63 8.89 -8.22 9.48
C PRO A 63 8.05 -9.38 10.03
N ILE A 64 7.86 -10.45 9.27
CA ILE A 64 7.14 -11.64 9.76
C ILE A 64 7.88 -12.24 10.95
N THR A 65 9.18 -12.46 10.83
CA THR A 65 10.02 -13.02 11.90
C THR A 65 10.01 -12.13 13.14
N ALA A 66 10.20 -10.81 12.96
CA ALA A 66 10.18 -9.86 14.06
C ALA A 66 8.84 -9.84 14.80
N VAL A 67 7.71 -9.85 14.08
CA VAL A 67 6.37 -9.91 14.69
C VAL A 67 6.15 -11.23 15.42
N VAL A 68 6.52 -12.36 14.82
CA VAL A 68 6.36 -13.68 15.46
C VAL A 68 7.20 -13.78 16.74
N ILE A 69 8.45 -13.33 16.71
CA ILE A 69 9.34 -13.35 17.90
C ILE A 69 8.79 -12.41 18.98
N SER A 70 8.37 -11.19 18.61
CA SER A 70 7.82 -10.23 19.57
C SER A 70 6.56 -10.77 20.27
N ARG A 71 5.67 -11.44 19.54
CA ARG A 71 4.46 -12.04 20.09
C ARG A 71 4.73 -13.26 21.00
N ARG A 72 5.82 -13.98 20.76
CA ARG A 72 6.24 -15.07 21.65
C ARG A 72 6.85 -14.56 22.95
N ARG A 73 7.64 -13.49 22.89
CA ARG A 73 8.35 -12.92 24.06
C ARG A 73 7.50 -11.99 24.91
N MET A 74 6.61 -11.24 24.27
CA MET A 74 5.70 -10.28 24.90
C MET A 74 4.28 -10.57 24.42
N PRO A 75 3.57 -11.51 25.06
CA PRO A 75 2.18 -11.81 24.70
C PRO A 75 1.33 -10.54 24.76
N ALA A 76 0.73 -10.21 23.65
CA ALA A 76 -0.17 -9.08 23.51
C ALA A 76 -1.49 -9.57 22.88
N PRO A 77 -2.61 -8.86 23.05
CA PRO A 77 -3.87 -9.26 22.46
C PRO A 77 -3.79 -9.49 20.96
N GLY A 78 -4.36 -10.59 20.48
CA GLY A 78 -4.41 -10.95 19.06
C GLY A 78 -3.24 -11.82 18.57
N THR A 79 -3.42 -12.38 17.38
CA THR A 79 -2.48 -13.29 16.74
C THR A 79 -1.42 -12.53 15.94
N ALA A 80 -0.30 -13.18 15.60
CA ALA A 80 0.71 -12.63 14.69
C ALA A 80 0.08 -12.27 13.32
N ARG A 81 -0.86 -13.08 12.82
CA ARG A 81 -1.63 -12.79 11.61
C ARG A 81 -2.39 -11.45 11.71
N ALA A 82 -3.05 -11.21 12.83
CA ALA A 82 -3.75 -9.94 13.06
C ALA A 82 -2.78 -8.76 13.18
N ALA A 83 -1.62 -8.95 13.81
CA ALA A 83 -0.57 -7.95 13.91
C ALA A 83 -0.02 -7.54 12.55
N LEU A 84 0.14 -8.51 11.63
CA LEU A 84 0.55 -8.28 10.25
C LEU A 84 -0.58 -7.70 9.35
N GLY A 85 -1.78 -7.45 9.87
CA GLY A 85 -2.88 -6.93 9.09
C GLY A 85 -3.56 -7.94 8.16
N LEU A 86 -3.40 -9.24 8.43
CA LEU A 86 -3.94 -10.32 7.60
C LEU A 86 -5.33 -10.79 8.08
N ARG A 87 -6.20 -9.85 8.47
CA ARG A 87 -7.61 -10.10 8.85
C ARG A 87 -8.51 -9.76 7.68
N LEU A 88 -9.56 -10.53 7.48
CA LEU A 88 -10.56 -10.24 6.45
C LEU A 88 -11.43 -9.06 6.91
N PRO A 89 -11.39 -7.93 6.18
CA PRO A 89 -12.24 -6.78 6.46
C PRO A 89 -13.59 -6.91 5.73
N PRO A 90 -14.56 -6.02 6.01
CA PRO A 90 -15.81 -5.93 5.27
C PRO A 90 -15.59 -5.82 3.74
N ARG A 91 -16.48 -6.44 2.95
CA ARG A 91 -16.40 -6.54 1.48
C ARG A 91 -16.20 -5.19 0.76
N ARG A 92 -16.75 -4.10 1.31
CA ARG A 92 -16.61 -2.75 0.73
C ARG A 92 -15.15 -2.33 0.48
N PHE A 93 -14.22 -2.80 1.31
CA PHE A 93 -12.80 -2.49 1.14
C PHE A 93 -12.17 -3.23 -0.05
N PHE A 94 -12.66 -4.42 -0.39
CA PHE A 94 -12.26 -5.11 -1.61
C PHE A 94 -12.87 -4.48 -2.86
N VAL A 95 -14.10 -3.97 -2.78
CA VAL A 95 -14.70 -3.17 -3.87
C VAL A 95 -13.89 -1.90 -4.09
N ALA A 96 -13.50 -1.20 -3.02
CA ALA A 96 -12.60 -0.05 -3.12
C ALA A 96 -11.24 -0.42 -3.76
N ALA A 97 -10.66 -1.55 -3.35
CA ALA A 97 -9.41 -2.05 -3.88
C ALA A 97 -9.47 -2.32 -5.39
N LEU A 98 -10.55 -2.94 -5.87
CA LEU A 98 -10.78 -3.16 -7.30
C LEU A 98 -10.93 -1.84 -8.06
N ALA A 99 -11.74 -0.91 -7.57
CA ALA A 99 -11.97 0.39 -8.20
C ALA A 99 -10.67 1.20 -8.31
N ILE A 100 -9.84 1.21 -7.27
CA ILE A 100 -8.57 1.94 -7.23
C ILE A 100 -7.51 1.22 -8.06
N GLY A 101 -7.28 -0.08 -7.81
CA GLY A 101 -6.22 -0.84 -8.47
C GLY A 101 -6.37 -0.93 -9.98
N ALA A 102 -7.61 -1.02 -10.48
CA ALA A 102 -7.87 -1.10 -11.92
C ALA A 102 -7.60 0.21 -12.67
N THR A 103 -7.55 1.36 -11.99
CA THR A 103 -7.56 2.66 -12.67
C THR A 103 -6.39 3.58 -12.33
N THR A 104 -5.80 3.47 -11.14
CA THR A 104 -4.74 4.38 -10.68
C THR A 104 -3.46 4.27 -11.49
N TRP A 105 -3.15 3.12 -12.10
CA TRP A 105 -2.01 2.95 -12.99
C TRP A 105 -2.03 3.99 -14.13
N TYR A 106 -3.21 4.25 -14.72
CA TYR A 106 -3.36 5.21 -15.80
C TYR A 106 -3.14 6.64 -15.33
N LEU A 107 -3.68 7.00 -14.16
CA LEU A 107 -3.41 8.30 -13.52
C LEU A 107 -1.92 8.47 -13.21
N ASN A 108 -1.26 7.41 -12.74
CA ASN A 108 0.17 7.41 -12.41
C ASN A 108 1.06 7.66 -13.64
N MET A 109 0.67 7.26 -14.84
CA MET A 109 1.41 7.59 -16.07
C MET A 109 1.54 9.10 -16.27
N TYR A 110 0.49 9.87 -16.00
CA TYR A 110 0.54 11.34 -16.09
C TYR A 110 1.39 11.94 -14.96
N LEU A 111 1.41 11.33 -13.78
CA LEU A 111 2.27 11.79 -12.69
C LEU A 111 3.76 11.58 -13.01
N VAL A 112 4.11 10.49 -13.69
CA VAL A 112 5.49 10.27 -14.17
C VAL A 112 5.91 11.35 -15.17
N ALA A 113 5.01 11.78 -16.05
CA ALA A 113 5.29 12.81 -17.04
C ALA A 113 5.60 14.20 -16.42
N LEU A 114 5.22 14.42 -15.16
CA LEU A 114 5.57 15.65 -14.42
C LEU A 114 6.96 15.62 -13.79
N LEU A 115 7.64 14.48 -13.83
CA LEU A 115 8.93 14.29 -13.19
C LEU A 115 10.08 14.42 -14.20
N PRO A 116 11.28 14.85 -13.78
CA PRO A 116 12.46 14.93 -14.64
C PRO A 116 13.06 13.53 -14.89
N VAL A 117 12.27 12.67 -15.53
CA VAL A 117 12.67 11.29 -15.86
C VAL A 117 13.31 11.25 -17.22
N THR A 118 14.50 10.66 -17.31
CA THR A 118 15.21 10.50 -18.58
C THR A 118 14.67 9.31 -19.38
N GLU A 119 14.75 9.38 -20.71
CA GLU A 119 14.38 8.24 -21.58
C GLU A 119 15.13 6.95 -21.23
N ARG A 120 16.38 7.08 -20.76
CA ARG A 120 17.18 5.93 -20.29
C ARG A 120 16.54 5.24 -19.10
N GLN A 121 16.02 6.01 -18.12
CA GLN A 121 15.35 5.44 -16.93
C GLN A 121 14.07 4.73 -17.33
N VAL A 122 13.27 5.31 -18.22
CA VAL A 122 12.05 4.68 -18.75
C VAL A 122 12.40 3.38 -19.49
N ARG A 123 13.40 3.41 -20.35
CA ARG A 123 13.85 2.25 -21.13
C ARG A 123 14.32 1.10 -20.25
N VAL A 124 15.10 1.38 -19.19
CA VAL A 124 15.56 0.35 -18.25
C VAL A 124 14.40 -0.31 -17.52
N LEU A 125 13.38 0.47 -17.10
CA LEU A 125 12.18 -0.08 -16.46
C LEU A 125 11.37 -0.94 -17.43
N ALA A 126 11.19 -0.50 -18.69
CA ALA A 126 10.50 -1.25 -19.71
C ALA A 126 11.22 -2.59 -19.99
N GLU A 127 12.53 -2.58 -20.19
CA GLU A 127 13.31 -3.79 -20.40
C GLU A 127 13.20 -4.81 -19.27
N LEU A 128 13.14 -4.35 -18.01
CA LEU A 128 12.96 -5.25 -16.86
C LEU A 128 11.63 -5.99 -16.93
N VAL A 129 10.59 -5.29 -17.38
CA VAL A 129 9.24 -5.85 -17.47
C VAL A 129 9.08 -6.72 -18.74
N ASP A 130 9.69 -6.34 -19.86
CA ASP A 130 9.49 -6.99 -21.16
C ASP A 130 10.29 -8.29 -21.34
N ARG A 131 11.45 -8.42 -20.68
CA ARG A 131 12.32 -9.61 -20.82
C ARG A 131 11.71 -10.93 -20.35
N PRO A 132 11.03 -11.01 -19.18
CA PRO A 132 10.41 -12.25 -18.73
C PRO A 132 9.11 -12.53 -19.50
N SER A 133 8.60 -13.79 -19.44
CA SER A 133 7.24 -14.07 -19.91
C SER A 133 6.22 -13.22 -19.16
N LEU A 134 5.04 -12.97 -19.75
CA LEU A 134 3.98 -12.20 -19.09
C LEU A 134 3.65 -12.76 -17.70
N ALA A 135 3.48 -14.07 -17.58
CA ALA A 135 3.19 -14.72 -16.31
C ALA A 135 4.30 -14.46 -15.27
N ALA A 136 5.56 -14.55 -15.67
CA ALA A 136 6.70 -14.27 -14.80
C ALA A 136 6.75 -12.78 -14.41
N ALA A 137 6.50 -11.86 -15.35
CA ALA A 137 6.44 -10.43 -15.07
C ALA A 137 5.33 -10.08 -14.06
N LEU A 138 4.13 -10.65 -14.23
CA LEU A 138 3.01 -10.46 -13.30
C LEU A 138 3.32 -11.00 -11.90
N VAL A 139 3.98 -12.14 -11.79
CA VAL A 139 4.37 -12.66 -10.49
C VAL A 139 5.47 -11.80 -9.87
N MET A 140 6.53 -11.49 -10.62
CA MET A 140 7.73 -10.84 -10.08
C MET A 140 7.53 -9.35 -9.79
N PHE A 141 6.73 -8.64 -10.59
CA PHE A 141 6.60 -7.18 -10.51
C PHE A 141 5.20 -6.68 -10.12
N ALA A 142 4.19 -7.57 -10.08
CA ALA A 142 2.88 -7.21 -9.58
C ALA A 142 2.53 -7.92 -8.27
N LEU A 143 2.49 -9.25 -8.26
CA LEU A 143 1.99 -10.01 -7.12
C LEU A 143 2.97 -10.02 -5.93
N VAL A 144 4.24 -10.38 -6.17
CA VAL A 144 5.24 -10.49 -5.08
C VAL A 144 5.49 -9.14 -4.39
N PRO A 145 5.74 -8.01 -5.11
CA PRO A 145 5.86 -6.70 -4.47
C PRO A 145 4.61 -6.30 -3.71
N ALA A 146 3.43 -6.49 -4.28
CA ALA A 146 2.17 -6.14 -3.62
C ALA A 146 1.98 -6.88 -2.28
N VAL A 147 2.40 -8.14 -2.17
CA VAL A 147 2.32 -8.87 -0.91
C VAL A 147 3.40 -8.40 0.07
N CYS A 148 4.66 -8.36 -0.36
CA CYS A 148 5.80 -8.09 0.51
C CYS A 148 5.81 -6.65 1.02
N GLU A 149 5.58 -5.69 0.14
CA GLU A 149 5.58 -4.26 0.47
C GLU A 149 4.36 -3.88 1.32
N GLU A 150 3.18 -4.39 0.98
CA GLU A 150 1.99 -4.11 1.77
C GLU A 150 2.04 -4.69 3.19
N LEU A 151 2.73 -5.81 3.41
CA LEU A 151 2.99 -6.32 4.77
C LEU A 151 3.73 -5.30 5.62
N VAL A 152 4.79 -4.69 5.08
CA VAL A 152 5.61 -3.72 5.80
C VAL A 152 4.87 -2.40 5.98
N PHE A 153 4.45 -1.80 4.86
CA PHE A 153 3.99 -0.42 4.86
C PHE A 153 2.53 -0.27 5.32
N ARG A 154 1.65 -1.22 5.01
CA ARG A 154 0.23 -1.16 5.38
C ARG A 154 -0.11 -2.10 6.52
N GLY A 155 0.42 -3.31 6.51
CA GLY A 155 0.24 -4.28 7.59
C GLY A 155 0.83 -3.82 8.92
N ILE A 156 2.01 -3.24 8.91
CA ILE A 156 2.73 -2.80 10.12
C ILE A 156 2.69 -1.29 10.27
N LEU A 157 3.36 -0.52 9.38
CA LEU A 157 3.62 0.90 9.58
C LEU A 157 2.35 1.76 9.64
N ALA A 158 1.54 1.75 8.57
CA ALA A 158 0.36 2.61 8.48
C ALA A 158 -0.64 2.35 9.63
N ARG A 159 -0.91 1.07 9.93
CA ARG A 159 -1.83 0.66 10.99
C ARG A 159 -1.31 1.04 12.39
N ALA A 160 -0.02 0.93 12.62
CA ALA A 160 0.60 1.37 13.87
C ALA A 160 0.50 2.89 14.04
N LEU A 161 0.85 3.66 13.00
CA LEU A 161 0.76 5.13 13.00
C LEU A 161 -0.68 5.64 13.11
N GLY A 162 -1.65 4.92 12.55
CA GLY A 162 -3.07 5.26 12.61
C GLY A 162 -3.69 5.22 14.01
N ARG A 163 -2.96 4.71 15.02
CA ARG A 163 -3.41 4.69 16.42
C ARG A 163 -3.23 6.04 17.12
N PRO A 164 -2.00 6.60 17.18
CA PRO A 164 -1.77 7.87 17.84
C PRO A 164 -2.03 9.09 16.95
N LEU A 165 -1.99 8.94 15.61
CA LEU A 165 -2.04 10.05 14.68
C LEU A 165 -3.40 10.17 13.98
N ARG A 166 -3.71 11.38 13.50
CA ARG A 166 -4.85 11.61 12.60
C ARG A 166 -4.65 10.81 11.32
N LEU A 167 -5.75 10.27 10.78
CA LEU A 167 -5.75 9.38 9.61
C LEU A 167 -4.89 9.88 8.44
N ALA A 168 -5.07 11.14 8.03
CA ALA A 168 -4.32 11.72 6.90
C ALA A 168 -2.82 11.85 7.21
N VAL A 169 -2.45 12.17 8.46
CA VAL A 169 -1.03 12.29 8.87
C VAL A 169 -0.37 10.91 8.87
N ALA A 170 -1.02 9.90 9.45
CA ALA A 170 -0.52 8.53 9.45
C ALA A 170 -0.36 7.99 8.03
N ALA A 171 -1.35 8.23 7.16
CA ALA A 171 -1.30 7.84 5.76
C ALA A 171 -0.17 8.55 5.00
N GLY A 172 0.00 9.86 5.23
CA GLY A 172 1.05 10.66 4.61
C GLY A 172 2.45 10.20 4.99
N ILE A 173 2.70 9.94 6.29
CA ILE A 173 4.01 9.42 6.75
C ILE A 173 4.29 8.05 6.14
N SER A 174 3.32 7.12 6.18
CA SER A 174 3.48 5.80 5.57
C SER A 174 3.75 5.88 4.06
N ALA A 175 3.07 6.77 3.35
CA ALA A 175 3.27 7.00 1.93
C ALA A 175 4.65 7.59 1.62
N ALA A 176 5.10 8.56 2.41
CA ALA A 176 6.42 9.18 2.25
C ALA A 176 7.56 8.15 2.46
N VAL A 177 7.46 7.31 3.50
CA VAL A 177 8.44 6.24 3.73
C VAL A 177 8.42 5.22 2.59
N PHE A 178 7.24 4.85 2.09
CA PHE A 178 7.07 3.95 0.96
C PHE A 178 7.64 4.53 -0.33
N SER A 179 7.41 5.81 -0.61
CA SER A 179 7.96 6.48 -1.78
C SER A 179 9.49 6.59 -1.72
N ALA A 180 10.04 6.95 -0.55
CA ALA A 180 11.49 7.04 -0.34
C ALA A 180 12.19 5.69 -0.49
N TYR A 181 11.55 4.60 -0.06
CA TYR A 181 12.04 3.23 -0.20
C TYR A 181 12.30 2.83 -1.67
N GLN A 182 11.51 3.36 -2.61
CA GLN A 182 11.65 3.01 -4.03
C GLN A 182 12.99 3.44 -4.65
N LEU A 183 13.68 4.41 -4.05
CA LEU A 183 14.98 4.94 -4.53
C LEU A 183 14.97 5.33 -6.03
N SER A 184 13.81 5.70 -6.56
CA SER A 184 13.56 5.99 -7.96
C SER A 184 12.73 7.26 -8.11
N ILE A 185 13.27 8.26 -8.81
CA ILE A 185 12.57 9.51 -9.12
C ILE A 185 11.31 9.22 -9.95
N ALA A 186 11.40 8.31 -10.92
CA ALA A 186 10.28 7.94 -11.77
C ALA A 186 9.10 7.34 -10.98
N GLN A 187 9.37 6.69 -9.86
CA GLN A 187 8.36 6.07 -9.00
C GLN A 187 7.93 6.97 -7.83
N ALA A 188 8.67 8.05 -7.53
CA ALA A 188 8.45 8.85 -6.33
C ALA A 188 7.02 9.37 -6.19
N LEU A 189 6.51 10.09 -7.19
CA LEU A 189 5.18 10.69 -7.13
C LEU A 189 4.05 9.66 -7.28
N PRO A 190 4.11 8.71 -8.24
CA PRO A 190 3.16 7.61 -8.33
C PRO A 190 3.02 6.79 -7.05
N THR A 191 4.14 6.42 -6.43
CA THR A 191 4.11 5.62 -5.19
C THR A 191 3.71 6.43 -3.97
N LEU A 192 3.99 7.74 -3.94
CA LEU A 192 3.51 8.63 -2.89
C LEU A 192 1.98 8.72 -2.92
N THR A 193 1.39 8.97 -4.09
CA THR A 193 -0.06 9.14 -4.25
C THR A 193 -0.82 7.84 -4.04
N LEU A 194 -0.43 6.75 -4.72
CA LEU A 194 -1.00 5.43 -4.50
C LEU A 194 -0.79 4.99 -3.05
N GLY A 195 0.42 5.21 -2.53
CA GLY A 195 0.81 4.90 -1.16
C GLY A 195 -0.08 5.54 -0.12
N PHE A 196 -0.45 6.80 -0.32
CA PHE A 196 -1.36 7.54 0.55
C PHE A 196 -2.77 6.92 0.55
N VAL A 197 -3.31 6.63 -0.63
CA VAL A 197 -4.64 6.03 -0.77
C VAL A 197 -4.69 4.63 -0.13
N LEU A 198 -3.68 3.80 -0.39
CA LEU A 198 -3.61 2.46 0.21
C LEU A 198 -3.48 2.51 1.73
N ALA A 199 -2.71 3.47 2.28
CA ALA A 199 -2.59 3.64 3.72
C ALA A 199 -3.92 4.06 4.38
N LEU A 200 -4.70 4.95 3.75
CA LEU A 200 -6.06 5.28 4.19
C LEU A 200 -6.95 4.04 4.30
N ILE A 201 -6.92 3.19 3.26
CA ILE A 201 -7.69 1.94 3.23
C ILE A 201 -7.22 1.00 4.34
N ALA A 202 -5.92 0.74 4.48
CA ALA A 202 -5.38 -0.19 5.45
C ALA A 202 -5.71 0.20 6.90
N ILE A 203 -5.60 1.50 7.23
CA ILE A 203 -5.95 2.02 8.56
C ILE A 203 -7.45 1.86 8.83
N ARG A 204 -8.30 2.16 7.85
CA ARG A 204 -9.76 2.05 7.97
C ARG A 204 -10.27 0.62 8.00
N ALA A 205 -9.64 -0.27 7.23
CA ALA A 205 -9.96 -1.69 7.17
C ALA A 205 -9.39 -2.50 8.34
N ASP A 206 -8.43 -1.93 9.08
CA ASP A 206 -7.51 -2.66 9.98
C ASP A 206 -6.92 -3.91 9.31
N SER A 207 -6.57 -3.77 8.01
CA SER A 207 -6.13 -4.89 7.17
C SER A 207 -5.29 -4.41 5.98
N ALA A 208 -4.26 -5.19 5.63
CA ALA A 208 -3.48 -5.03 4.42
C ALA A 208 -4.03 -5.82 3.21
N LEU A 209 -4.97 -6.75 3.41
CA LEU A 209 -5.46 -7.60 2.32
C LEU A 209 -6.09 -6.83 1.16
N PRO A 210 -6.96 -5.82 1.37
CA PRO A 210 -7.49 -5.03 0.27
C PRO A 210 -6.40 -4.24 -0.46
N THR A 211 -5.39 -3.76 0.28
CA THR A 211 -4.31 -2.97 -0.33
C THR A 211 -3.36 -3.84 -1.14
N MET A 212 -3.12 -5.09 -0.73
CA MET A 212 -2.42 -6.08 -1.54
C MET A 212 -3.13 -6.31 -2.89
N LEU A 213 -4.46 -6.44 -2.88
CA LEU A 213 -5.25 -6.60 -4.10
C LEU A 213 -5.15 -5.36 -4.99
N ALA A 214 -5.35 -4.16 -4.43
CA ALA A 214 -5.29 -2.92 -5.20
C ALA A 214 -3.89 -2.69 -5.80
N HIS A 215 -2.84 -2.93 -5.03
CA HIS A 215 -1.46 -2.79 -5.47
C HIS A 215 -1.11 -3.81 -6.58
N ALA A 216 -1.44 -5.08 -6.36
CA ALA A 216 -1.21 -6.12 -7.37
C ALA A 216 -1.95 -5.81 -8.69
N LEU A 217 -3.20 -5.35 -8.60
CA LEU A 217 -4.00 -5.00 -9.77
C LEU A 217 -3.43 -3.76 -10.48
N ASN A 218 -3.04 -2.72 -9.73
CA ASN A 218 -2.40 -1.52 -10.30
C ASN A 218 -1.12 -1.88 -11.09
N ASN A 219 -0.25 -2.70 -10.51
CA ASN A 219 0.98 -3.10 -11.17
C ASN A 219 0.72 -4.05 -12.34
N ALA A 220 -0.23 -5.00 -12.20
CA ALA A 220 -0.60 -5.90 -13.27
C ALA A 220 -1.16 -5.15 -14.48
N MET A 221 -2.05 -4.17 -14.26
CA MET A 221 -2.59 -3.34 -15.34
C MET A 221 -1.49 -2.51 -16.02
N ALA A 222 -0.57 -1.93 -15.25
CA ALA A 222 0.57 -1.22 -15.82
C ALA A 222 1.43 -2.11 -16.72
N ILE A 223 1.71 -3.37 -16.28
CA ILE A 223 2.49 -4.34 -17.04
C ILE A 223 1.75 -4.76 -18.32
N VAL A 224 0.49 -5.16 -18.22
CA VAL A 224 -0.33 -5.63 -19.33
C VAL A 224 -0.47 -4.54 -20.40
N MET A 225 -0.68 -3.30 -19.99
CA MET A 225 -0.83 -2.17 -20.90
C MET A 225 0.50 -1.72 -21.51
N SER A 226 1.60 -1.73 -20.75
CA SER A 226 2.93 -1.37 -21.28
C SER A 226 3.45 -2.36 -22.35
N ARG A 227 3.00 -3.60 -22.27
CA ARG A 227 3.34 -4.68 -23.23
C ARG A 227 2.35 -4.80 -24.38
N ASP A 228 1.34 -3.93 -24.43
CA ASP A 228 0.24 -3.96 -25.41
C ASP A 228 -0.49 -5.33 -25.50
N GLU A 229 -0.62 -6.00 -24.37
CA GLU A 229 -1.34 -7.30 -24.30
C GLU A 229 -2.88 -7.14 -24.49
N LEU A 230 -3.38 -5.89 -24.43
CA LEU A 230 -4.78 -5.52 -24.65
C LEU A 230 -4.89 -4.38 -25.68
N PRO A 231 -4.57 -4.63 -26.97
CA PRO A 231 -4.47 -3.57 -27.97
C PRO A 231 -5.77 -2.77 -28.15
N ALA A 232 -6.93 -3.42 -28.07
CA ALA A 232 -8.20 -2.70 -28.15
C ALA A 232 -8.42 -1.70 -27.00
N ALA A 233 -7.92 -2.01 -25.80
CA ALA A 233 -7.95 -1.09 -24.65
C ALA A 233 -6.92 0.02 -24.82
N SER A 234 -5.70 -0.28 -25.28
CA SER A 234 -4.68 0.70 -25.61
C SER A 234 -5.18 1.71 -26.64
N ASP A 235 -5.79 1.24 -27.70
CA ASP A 235 -6.40 2.06 -28.76
C ASP A 235 -7.54 2.93 -28.23
N TRP A 236 -8.37 2.39 -27.34
CA TRP A 236 -9.46 3.16 -26.76
C TRP A 236 -8.93 4.29 -25.85
N LEU A 237 -7.94 4.00 -24.98
CA LEU A 237 -7.29 4.96 -24.10
C LEU A 237 -6.60 6.08 -24.90
N ALA A 238 -5.92 5.71 -26.00
CA ALA A 238 -5.26 6.67 -26.88
C ALA A 238 -6.25 7.62 -27.57
N ARG A 239 -7.42 7.10 -27.96
CA ARG A 239 -8.48 7.90 -28.60
C ARG A 239 -9.32 8.73 -27.63
N HIS A 240 -9.40 8.32 -26.33
CA HIS A 240 -10.26 8.93 -25.33
C HIS A 240 -9.52 9.29 -24.02
N PRO A 241 -8.36 9.99 -24.06
CA PRO A 241 -7.53 10.20 -22.87
C PRO A 241 -8.25 10.99 -21.76
N ALA A 242 -9.05 11.98 -22.12
CA ALA A 242 -9.82 12.76 -21.13
C ALA A 242 -10.90 11.91 -20.43
N ALA A 243 -11.63 11.08 -21.18
CA ALA A 243 -12.62 10.18 -20.59
C ALA A 243 -11.99 9.14 -19.68
N ALA A 244 -10.84 8.60 -20.07
CA ALA A 244 -10.05 7.65 -19.25
C ALA A 244 -9.57 8.29 -17.96
N LEU A 245 -9.02 9.51 -18.01
CA LEU A 245 -8.60 10.27 -16.82
C LEU A 245 -9.76 10.57 -15.88
N LEU A 246 -10.88 11.08 -16.41
CA LEU A 246 -12.06 11.38 -15.61
C LEU A 246 -12.66 10.11 -14.99
N GLY A 247 -12.76 9.03 -15.76
CA GLY A 247 -13.23 7.73 -15.28
C GLY A 247 -12.32 7.14 -14.21
N GLY A 248 -11.01 7.20 -14.40
CA GLY A 248 -10.01 6.76 -13.43
C GLY A 248 -10.05 7.58 -12.14
N ALA A 249 -10.15 8.91 -12.26
CA ALA A 249 -10.29 9.80 -11.11
C ALA A 249 -11.60 9.54 -10.34
N ALA A 250 -12.72 9.39 -11.04
CA ALA A 250 -14.02 9.08 -10.45
C ALA A 250 -14.02 7.73 -9.74
N SER A 251 -13.42 6.68 -10.36
CA SER A 251 -13.29 5.35 -9.77
C SER A 251 -12.42 5.39 -8.50
N THR A 252 -11.30 6.10 -8.54
CA THR A 252 -10.42 6.28 -7.38
C THR A 252 -11.14 7.04 -6.26
N ALA A 253 -11.82 8.14 -6.58
CA ALA A 253 -12.60 8.91 -5.61
C ALA A 253 -13.73 8.09 -4.99
N PHE A 254 -14.43 7.28 -5.78
CA PHE A 254 -15.44 6.33 -5.29
C PHE A 254 -14.83 5.33 -4.30
N GLY A 255 -13.71 4.70 -4.67
CA GLY A 255 -13.01 3.75 -3.81
C GLY A 255 -12.58 4.37 -2.47
N ILE A 256 -12.05 5.60 -2.49
CA ILE A 256 -11.72 6.35 -1.28
C ILE A 256 -13.00 6.62 -0.47
N ALA A 257 -14.05 7.13 -1.10
CA ALA A 257 -15.29 7.51 -0.41
C ALA A 257 -15.93 6.34 0.35
N ILE A 258 -16.03 5.16 -0.28
CA ILE A 258 -16.59 3.97 0.39
C ILE A 258 -15.68 3.41 1.50
N SER A 259 -14.37 3.64 1.40
CA SER A 259 -13.40 3.22 2.42
C SER A 259 -13.43 4.10 3.66
N VAL A 260 -13.63 5.40 3.51
CA VAL A 260 -13.63 6.35 4.63
C VAL A 260 -15.00 6.53 5.30
N ARG A 261 -16.10 6.05 4.68
CA ARG A 261 -17.44 6.08 5.28
C ARG A 261 -17.42 5.40 6.65
N ARG A 262 -17.95 6.08 7.66
CA ARG A 262 -18.22 5.45 8.96
C ARG A 262 -19.32 4.41 8.78
N PRO A 263 -19.24 3.23 9.46
CA PRO A 263 -20.41 2.37 9.53
C PRO A 263 -21.55 3.17 10.16
N ASP A 264 -22.73 3.08 9.56
CA ASP A 264 -23.94 3.63 10.15
C ASP A 264 -24.07 3.05 11.56
N ARG A 265 -24.29 3.91 12.56
CA ARG A 265 -24.62 3.45 13.89
C ARG A 265 -25.93 2.67 13.73
N ILE A 266 -25.87 1.34 13.93
CA ILE A 266 -27.08 0.57 14.16
C ILE A 266 -27.65 1.15 15.45
N VAL A 267 -28.68 1.97 15.34
CA VAL A 267 -29.49 2.39 16.49
C VAL A 267 -30.20 1.12 16.93
N PRO A 268 -29.96 0.61 18.15
CA PRO A 268 -30.73 -0.53 18.63
C PRO A 268 -32.19 -0.07 18.73
N THR A 269 -33.07 -0.72 18.00
CA THR A 269 -34.53 -0.60 18.14
C THR A 269 -35.00 -1.25 19.43
#